data_96450023ba445cbae132ba28b44f58e4
#
_entry.id   96450023ba445cbae132ba28b44f58e4
#
_cell.length_a   1.000
_cell.length_b   1.000
_cell.length_c   1.000
_cell.angle_alpha   90.00
_cell.angle_beta   90.00
_cell.angle_gamma   90.00
#
_symmetry.space_group_name_H-M   'P 1'
#
loop_
_entity.id
_entity.type
_entity.pdbx_description
1 polymer ?
#
loop_
_entity_poly.entity_id
_entity_poly.type
_entity_poly.pdbx_seq_one_letter_code
_entity_poly.pdbx_strand_id
1 'polypeptide(L)'
;MEFNRFFSDQKYMNEMRPVFSKRALYSDTTENYVTPPEPAPYSRVKIAFRTKRSNVDRVFLVCKGQKNLMFKASSDAQFDYYEVKLQLDNEKISWYFEIQAGAITCYYDFRGVVKRPDEHYNFVLIPGFDTPDWAKGAVMYQIYVDRFCNGDPTNDVLTNEYHYIGAKSQHVEDWYRYPSSMDVRDFYGGDLQGVLDKMDYLEQLGMEVIYFNPLFVSPSNHKYDSQDYDHVDPHCGKIVKDGGRLLEDWETDNTHADRYILRTTDSENLEASDRLLIRVIEEAHKRGIRVILDGVFNHCGSFNKWLDRERIYENKPGYEKGAYISEDSPYHDYFSFHDNNRFPYNPTYDGWWGHDTPVSYTHLTLPTKLEV
;
A
#
# COMPACT_ATOMS: atom_id res chain seq x y z
N MET A 1 -21.31 63.48 -17.44
CA MET A 1 -22.31 62.43 -17.15
C MET A 1 -21.97 61.07 -17.78
N GLU A 2 -21.37 61.03 -18.95
CA GLU A 2 -21.03 59.74 -19.62
C GLU A 2 -19.89 58.95 -18.92
N PHE A 3 -18.90 59.59 -18.36
CA PHE A 3 -17.78 58.90 -17.69
C PHE A 3 -18.24 58.12 -16.44
N ASN A 4 -19.13 58.67 -15.66
CA ASN A 4 -19.70 58.01 -14.48
C ASN A 4 -20.56 56.80 -14.83
N ARG A 5 -21.23 56.82 -15.98
CA ARG A 5 -22.06 55.73 -16.46
C ARG A 5 -21.22 54.56 -16.92
N PHE A 6 -20.08 54.85 -17.62
CA PHE A 6 -19.15 53.81 -18.07
C PHE A 6 -18.54 53.04 -16.90
N PHE A 7 -18.08 53.75 -15.83
CA PHE A 7 -17.61 53.09 -14.62
C PHE A 7 -18.67 52.31 -13.85
N SER A 8 -19.90 52.84 -13.81
CA SER A 8 -21.02 52.15 -13.21
C SER A 8 -21.40 50.87 -13.98
N ASP A 9 -21.41 50.93 -15.30
CA ASP A 9 -21.72 49.79 -16.17
C ASP A 9 -20.60 48.73 -16.13
N GLN A 10 -19.32 49.15 -16.06
CA GLN A 10 -18.21 48.22 -15.86
C GLN A 10 -18.24 47.55 -14.48
N LYS A 11 -18.56 48.30 -13.42
CA LYS A 11 -18.72 47.79 -12.08
C LYS A 11 -19.88 46.80 -12.03
N TYR A 12 -21.02 47.18 -12.64
CA TYR A 12 -22.20 46.34 -12.76
C TYR A 12 -21.95 45.08 -13.57
N MET A 13 -21.23 45.18 -14.70
CA MET A 13 -20.82 44.02 -15.51
C MET A 13 -19.86 43.10 -14.78
N ASN A 14 -18.94 43.62 -13.97
CA ASN A 14 -18.02 42.82 -13.15
C ASN A 14 -18.75 42.14 -11.97
N GLU A 15 -19.74 42.80 -11.37
CA GLU A 15 -20.58 42.23 -10.32
C GLU A 15 -21.59 41.20 -10.88
N MET A 16 -22.00 41.36 -12.12
CA MET A 16 -22.91 40.51 -12.86
C MET A 16 -22.24 39.38 -13.64
N ARG A 17 -20.94 39.11 -13.46
CA ARG A 17 -20.36 37.89 -14.04
C ARG A 17 -21.14 36.67 -13.54
N PRO A 18 -22.17 36.21 -14.28
CA PRO A 18 -23.12 35.26 -13.72
C PRO A 18 -22.55 33.87 -13.53
N VAL A 19 -21.47 33.53 -14.26
CA VAL A 19 -20.89 32.20 -14.20
C VAL A 19 -19.41 32.26 -14.62
N PHE A 20 -18.49 31.91 -13.73
CA PHE A 20 -17.14 31.55 -14.14
C PHE A 20 -17.00 30.03 -14.24
N SER A 21 -16.17 29.57 -15.16
CA SER A 21 -15.99 28.11 -15.41
C SER A 21 -15.15 27.48 -14.32
N LYS A 22 -15.78 26.89 -13.32
CA LYS A 22 -15.09 26.15 -12.25
C LYS A 22 -14.35 24.90 -12.77
N ARG A 23 -14.86 24.27 -13.83
CA ARG A 23 -14.27 23.08 -14.45
C ARG A 23 -12.91 23.35 -15.12
N ALA A 24 -12.61 24.60 -15.39
CA ALA A 24 -11.33 25.00 -16.01
C ALA A 24 -10.24 25.37 -14.99
N LEU A 25 -10.59 25.42 -13.71
CA LEU A 25 -9.64 25.59 -12.61
C LEU A 25 -8.88 24.32 -12.40
N TYR A 26 -7.54 24.40 -12.40
CA TYR A 26 -6.71 23.21 -12.24
C TYR A 26 -5.30 23.53 -11.77
N SER A 27 -4.82 22.72 -10.86
CA SER A 27 -3.42 22.58 -10.46
C SER A 27 -3.23 21.19 -9.86
N ASP A 28 -2.03 20.69 -9.87
CA ASP A 28 -1.61 19.46 -9.21
C ASP A 28 -0.18 19.58 -8.67
N THR A 29 0.44 18.47 -8.30
CA THR A 29 1.83 18.42 -7.83
C THR A 29 2.81 17.92 -8.89
N THR A 30 2.37 17.75 -10.14
CA THR A 30 3.25 17.35 -11.24
C THR A 30 4.19 18.48 -11.67
N GLU A 31 5.21 18.14 -12.43
CA GLU A 31 6.20 19.08 -12.95
C GLU A 31 5.57 20.25 -13.75
N ASN A 32 4.40 20.03 -14.34
CA ASN A 32 3.67 21.07 -15.06
C ASN A 32 3.18 22.21 -14.15
N TYR A 33 2.96 21.93 -12.87
CA TYR A 33 2.42 22.88 -11.90
C TYR A 33 3.33 23.15 -10.71
N VAL A 34 4.31 22.28 -10.45
CA VAL A 34 5.33 22.47 -9.39
C VAL A 34 6.69 22.27 -10.01
N THR A 35 7.52 23.32 -10.05
CA THR A 35 8.84 23.27 -10.72
C THR A 35 9.94 23.85 -9.82
N PRO A 36 10.96 23.05 -9.45
CA PRO A 36 11.05 21.62 -9.68
C PRO A 36 10.01 20.82 -8.85
N PRO A 37 9.59 19.61 -9.27
CA PRO A 37 8.60 18.82 -8.52
C PRO A 37 9.16 18.29 -7.21
N GLU A 38 10.46 18.08 -7.12
CA GLU A 38 11.22 17.64 -5.94
C GLU A 38 12.32 18.68 -5.63
N PRO A 39 11.95 19.81 -5.01
CA PRO A 39 12.92 20.87 -4.74
C PRO A 39 13.81 20.54 -3.55
N ALA A 40 15.07 20.94 -3.63
CA ALA A 40 15.99 20.85 -2.50
C ALA A 40 15.54 21.77 -1.33
N PRO A 41 15.93 21.46 -0.09
CA PRO A 41 15.77 22.39 1.03
C PRO A 41 16.43 23.76 0.72
N TYR A 42 15.85 24.83 1.25
CA TYR A 42 16.32 26.21 1.08
C TYR A 42 16.38 26.70 -0.39
N SER A 43 15.75 25.98 -1.31
CA SER A 43 15.64 26.38 -2.71
C SER A 43 14.36 27.18 -2.99
N ARG A 44 14.14 27.52 -4.25
CA ARG A 44 12.89 28.14 -4.71
C ARG A 44 12.07 27.15 -5.52
N VAL A 45 10.77 27.14 -5.26
CA VAL A 45 9.80 26.38 -6.04
C VAL A 45 8.83 27.34 -6.73
N LYS A 46 8.53 27.07 -7.99
CA LYS A 46 7.47 27.73 -8.74
C LYS A 46 6.21 26.86 -8.67
N ILE A 47 5.10 27.47 -8.27
CA ILE A 47 3.80 26.80 -8.26
C ILE A 47 2.89 27.52 -9.26
N ALA A 48 2.22 26.73 -10.10
CA ALA A 48 1.35 27.20 -11.16
C ALA A 48 -0.11 26.82 -10.93
N PHE A 49 -1.01 27.61 -11.52
CA PHE A 49 -2.46 27.35 -11.50
C PHE A 49 -3.05 27.73 -12.84
N ARG A 50 -3.93 26.92 -13.39
CA ARG A 50 -4.59 27.13 -14.68
C ARG A 50 -6.04 27.51 -14.50
N THR A 51 -6.51 28.49 -15.30
CA THR A 51 -7.92 28.84 -15.42
C THR A 51 -8.32 28.91 -16.90
N LYS A 52 -9.64 28.97 -17.20
CA LYS A 52 -10.08 29.36 -18.55
C LYS A 52 -9.62 30.81 -18.81
N ARG A 53 -9.36 31.13 -20.06
CA ARG A 53 -8.96 32.46 -20.47
C ARG A 53 -9.96 33.52 -19.98
N SER A 54 -9.48 34.60 -19.36
CA SER A 54 -10.26 35.72 -18.81
C SER A 54 -11.39 35.29 -17.84
N ASN A 55 -11.20 34.20 -17.12
CA ASN A 55 -12.23 33.54 -16.29
C ASN A 55 -12.27 34.06 -14.85
N VAL A 56 -11.12 34.52 -14.31
CA VAL A 56 -10.98 34.94 -12.93
C VAL A 56 -10.21 36.26 -12.82
N ASP A 57 -10.42 36.99 -11.73
CA ASP A 57 -9.77 38.27 -11.50
C ASP A 57 -8.46 38.11 -10.75
N ARG A 58 -8.43 37.21 -9.75
CA ARG A 58 -7.25 36.97 -8.93
C ARG A 58 -7.17 35.50 -8.53
N VAL A 59 -5.95 35.02 -8.43
CA VAL A 59 -5.60 33.73 -7.85
C VAL A 59 -4.57 33.96 -6.75
N PHE A 60 -4.81 33.38 -5.59
CA PHE A 60 -3.88 33.38 -4.47
C PHE A 60 -3.49 31.96 -4.13
N LEU A 61 -2.22 31.75 -3.89
CA LEU A 61 -1.73 30.57 -3.18
C LEU A 61 -1.71 30.88 -1.69
N VAL A 62 -2.39 30.07 -0.89
CA VAL A 62 -2.44 30.22 0.57
C VAL A 62 -1.59 29.13 1.20
N CYS A 63 -0.51 29.53 1.86
CA CYS A 63 0.46 28.65 2.50
C CYS A 63 0.83 29.21 3.87
N LYS A 64 0.87 28.37 4.91
CA LYS A 64 1.17 28.80 6.29
C LYS A 64 0.30 30.01 6.73
N GLY A 65 -0.97 30.05 6.31
CA GLY A 65 -1.90 31.16 6.60
C GLY A 65 -1.65 32.46 5.81
N GLN A 66 -0.60 32.55 5.00
CA GLN A 66 -0.29 33.72 4.18
C GLN A 66 -0.86 33.59 2.77
N LYS A 67 -1.50 34.65 2.28
CA LYS A 67 -1.98 34.76 0.90
C LYS A 67 -0.93 35.34 -0.01
N ASN A 68 -0.45 34.56 -0.94
CA ASN A 68 0.52 34.98 -1.96
C ASN A 68 -0.23 35.20 -3.28
N LEU A 69 -0.25 36.42 -3.78
CA LEU A 69 -0.86 36.74 -5.07
C LEU A 69 -0.08 36.04 -6.18
N MET A 70 -0.79 35.31 -7.02
CA MET A 70 -0.22 34.69 -8.22
C MET A 70 -0.35 35.64 -9.42
N PHE A 71 0.69 35.73 -10.22
CA PHE A 71 0.71 36.58 -11.40
C PHE A 71 0.41 35.76 -12.66
N LYS A 72 -0.36 36.34 -13.57
CA LYS A 72 -0.59 35.72 -14.87
C LYS A 72 0.71 35.71 -15.67
N ALA A 73 1.29 34.53 -15.83
CA ALA A 73 2.58 34.33 -16.50
C ALA A 73 2.41 34.12 -18.00
N SER A 74 1.37 33.44 -18.43
CA SER A 74 1.12 33.16 -19.84
C SER A 74 -0.36 32.92 -20.12
N SER A 75 -0.71 32.93 -21.41
CA SER A 75 -2.04 32.53 -21.89
C SER A 75 -1.91 31.81 -23.21
N ASP A 76 -2.76 30.85 -23.46
CA ASP A 76 -2.98 30.23 -24.76
C ASP A 76 -4.39 30.55 -25.27
N ALA A 77 -4.85 29.83 -26.32
CA ALA A 77 -6.16 30.04 -26.88
C ALA A 77 -7.32 29.78 -25.92
N GLN A 78 -7.12 28.89 -24.92
CA GLN A 78 -8.16 28.38 -24.04
C GLN A 78 -7.95 28.77 -22.57
N PHE A 79 -6.69 28.92 -22.10
CA PHE A 79 -6.35 29.02 -20.70
C PHE A 79 -5.44 30.20 -20.39
N ASP A 80 -5.58 30.71 -19.15
CA ASP A 80 -4.63 31.60 -18.48
C ASP A 80 -3.87 30.78 -17.43
N TYR A 81 -2.55 30.98 -17.33
CA TYR A 81 -1.66 30.33 -16.38
C TYR A 81 -1.12 31.36 -15.39
N TYR A 82 -1.33 31.09 -14.11
CA TYR A 82 -0.89 31.92 -13.00
C TYR A 82 0.27 31.23 -12.28
N GLU A 83 1.28 31.98 -11.85
CA GLU A 83 2.45 31.45 -11.17
C GLU A 83 2.80 32.28 -9.93
N VAL A 84 3.40 31.62 -8.96
CA VAL A 84 4.08 32.23 -7.81
C VAL A 84 5.36 31.46 -7.50
N LYS A 85 6.38 32.17 -7.01
CA LYS A 85 7.63 31.55 -6.52
C LYS A 85 7.67 31.66 -5.02
N LEU A 86 7.87 30.52 -4.35
CA LEU A 86 8.06 30.47 -2.90
C LEU A 86 9.51 30.15 -2.59
N GLN A 87 10.04 30.80 -1.56
CA GLN A 87 11.29 30.40 -0.92
C GLN A 87 10.97 29.29 0.08
N LEU A 88 11.64 28.16 -0.05
CA LEU A 88 11.49 27.01 0.86
C LEU A 88 12.49 27.12 2.02
N ASP A 89 12.13 26.52 3.13
CA ASP A 89 13.00 26.07 4.21
C ASP A 89 13.23 24.54 4.09
N ASN A 90 13.51 23.84 5.17
CA ASN A 90 13.61 22.38 5.23
C ASN A 90 12.32 21.70 5.75
N GLU A 91 11.28 22.50 6.01
CA GLU A 91 10.04 21.98 6.56
C GLU A 91 9.03 21.65 5.46
N LYS A 92 8.18 20.68 5.74
CA LYS A 92 6.99 20.39 4.94
C LYS A 92 6.16 21.66 4.77
N ILE A 93 5.75 21.96 3.54
CA ILE A 93 4.76 22.99 3.26
C ILE A 93 3.47 22.36 2.78
N SER A 94 2.36 23.04 3.11
CA SER A 94 1.04 22.69 2.58
C SER A 94 0.33 23.94 2.10
N TRP A 95 -0.45 23.81 1.00
CA TRP A 95 -1.14 24.96 0.41
C TRP A 95 -2.46 24.55 -0.23
N TYR A 96 -3.31 25.55 -0.42
CA TYR A 96 -4.48 25.53 -1.30
C TYR A 96 -4.54 26.84 -2.09
N PHE A 97 -5.44 26.91 -3.04
CA PHE A 97 -5.64 28.14 -3.81
C PHE A 97 -6.96 28.82 -3.44
N GLU A 98 -6.95 30.15 -3.38
CA GLU A 98 -8.15 30.99 -3.30
C GLU A 98 -8.31 31.70 -4.63
N ILE A 99 -9.49 31.59 -5.23
CA ILE A 99 -9.82 32.13 -6.55
C ILE A 99 -10.95 33.13 -6.41
N GLN A 100 -10.76 34.32 -6.97
CA GLN A 100 -11.74 35.41 -6.96
C GLN A 100 -12.19 35.76 -8.39
N ALA A 101 -13.51 35.81 -8.60
CA ALA A 101 -14.14 36.19 -9.84
C ALA A 101 -15.39 37.06 -9.54
N GLY A 102 -15.28 38.39 -9.70
CA GLY A 102 -16.30 39.33 -9.25
C GLY A 102 -16.56 39.24 -7.75
N ALA A 103 -17.80 39.03 -7.37
CA ALA A 103 -18.23 38.83 -5.98
C ALA A 103 -18.04 37.35 -5.49
N ILE A 104 -17.61 36.44 -6.37
CA ILE A 104 -17.49 35.03 -6.03
C ILE A 104 -16.08 34.72 -5.58
N THR A 105 -15.96 34.08 -4.41
CA THR A 105 -14.74 33.44 -3.95
C THR A 105 -14.96 31.94 -3.85
N CYS A 106 -14.04 31.16 -4.38
CA CYS A 106 -13.97 29.73 -4.17
C CYS A 106 -12.53 29.27 -3.88
N TYR A 107 -12.40 28.05 -3.48
CA TYR A 107 -11.10 27.47 -3.13
C TYR A 107 -10.83 26.25 -3.98
N TYR A 108 -9.57 25.90 -4.12
CA TYR A 108 -9.13 24.70 -4.83
C TYR A 108 -8.06 24.01 -3.99
N ASP A 109 -8.33 22.76 -3.61
CA ASP A 109 -7.42 21.87 -2.91
C ASP A 109 -7.26 20.55 -3.68
N PHE A 110 -6.66 19.54 -3.10
CA PHE A 110 -6.43 18.24 -3.74
C PHE A 110 -7.72 17.57 -4.25
N ARG A 111 -8.88 17.89 -3.69
CA ARG A 111 -10.22 17.42 -4.16
C ARG A 111 -10.73 18.20 -5.38
N GLY A 112 -10.05 19.28 -5.76
CA GLY A 112 -10.53 20.22 -6.78
C GLY A 112 -11.23 21.44 -6.18
N VAL A 113 -12.32 21.92 -6.82
CA VAL A 113 -13.02 23.14 -6.39
C VAL A 113 -13.92 22.89 -5.19
N VAL A 114 -13.67 23.60 -4.11
CA VAL A 114 -14.42 23.49 -2.84
C VAL A 114 -14.95 24.84 -2.36
N LYS A 115 -15.97 24.81 -1.49
CA LYS A 115 -16.52 26.02 -0.85
C LYS A 115 -15.67 26.51 0.33
N ARG A 116 -15.02 25.60 1.02
CA ARG A 116 -14.13 25.86 2.15
C ARG A 116 -12.94 24.90 2.07
N PRO A 117 -11.71 25.39 2.26
CA PRO A 117 -10.55 24.53 2.33
C PRO A 117 -10.59 23.69 3.61
N ASP A 118 -9.91 22.55 3.57
CA ASP A 118 -9.70 21.66 4.70
C ASP A 118 -8.23 21.24 4.64
N GLU A 119 -7.50 21.46 5.73
CA GLU A 119 -6.05 21.24 5.78
C GLU A 119 -5.64 19.80 5.45
N HIS A 120 -6.52 18.85 5.73
CA HIS A 120 -6.30 17.44 5.40
C HIS A 120 -6.17 17.19 3.89
N TYR A 121 -6.79 18.04 3.07
CA TYR A 121 -6.77 17.95 1.61
C TYR A 121 -5.92 19.02 0.93
N ASN A 122 -5.07 19.70 1.67
CA ASN A 122 -4.12 20.62 1.06
C ASN A 122 -3.11 19.87 0.18
N PHE A 123 -2.63 20.53 -0.86
CA PHE A 123 -1.42 20.08 -1.54
C PHE A 123 -0.25 20.10 -0.58
N VAL A 124 0.66 19.16 -0.73
CA VAL A 124 1.81 18.99 0.16
C VAL A 124 3.09 18.87 -0.65
N LEU A 125 4.17 19.46 -0.13
CA LEU A 125 5.51 19.31 -0.66
C LEU A 125 6.49 19.20 0.51
N ILE A 126 7.42 18.28 0.41
CA ILE A 126 8.48 18.05 1.38
C ILE A 126 9.81 18.37 0.71
N PRO A 127 10.45 19.49 1.05
CA PRO A 127 11.76 19.82 0.47
C PRO A 127 12.79 18.75 0.82
N GLY A 128 13.61 18.38 -0.18
CA GLY A 128 14.59 17.31 -0.01
C GLY A 128 14.04 15.89 -0.11
N PHE A 129 12.74 15.72 -0.33
CA PHE A 129 12.20 14.43 -0.77
C PHE A 129 12.67 14.19 -2.21
N ASP A 130 13.34 13.07 -2.42
CA ASP A 130 13.88 12.69 -3.71
C ASP A 130 13.46 11.26 -4.05
N THR A 131 12.64 11.13 -5.09
CA THR A 131 12.27 9.82 -5.61
C THR A 131 13.46 9.23 -6.36
N PRO A 132 13.90 8.00 -6.06
CA PRO A 132 14.99 7.38 -6.79
C PRO A 132 14.78 7.42 -8.31
N ASP A 133 15.81 7.80 -9.06
CA ASP A 133 15.69 7.99 -10.51
C ASP A 133 15.21 6.75 -11.23
N TRP A 134 15.56 5.56 -10.74
CA TRP A 134 15.11 4.30 -11.32
C TRP A 134 13.59 4.09 -11.20
N ALA A 135 12.91 4.71 -10.23
CA ALA A 135 11.47 4.57 -10.03
C ALA A 135 10.66 5.53 -10.93
N LYS A 136 11.31 6.61 -11.42
CA LYS A 136 10.66 7.60 -12.26
C LYS A 136 10.39 7.06 -13.66
N GLY A 137 9.13 6.69 -13.91
CA GLY A 137 8.70 6.14 -15.20
C GLY A 137 8.99 4.65 -15.40
N ALA A 138 9.45 3.93 -14.37
CA ALA A 138 9.70 2.50 -14.45
C ALA A 138 8.44 1.68 -14.77
N VAL A 139 8.60 0.70 -15.63
CA VAL A 139 7.54 -0.27 -15.93
C VAL A 139 7.58 -1.37 -14.88
N MET A 140 6.51 -1.45 -14.06
CA MET A 140 6.41 -2.40 -12.95
C MET A 140 5.38 -3.50 -13.26
N TYR A 141 5.72 -4.73 -12.90
CA TYR A 141 4.82 -5.87 -12.95
C TYR A 141 4.52 -6.36 -11.54
N GLN A 142 3.27 -6.26 -11.12
CA GLN A 142 2.83 -6.82 -9.83
C GLN A 142 2.53 -8.30 -9.99
N ILE A 143 3.17 -9.14 -9.17
CA ILE A 143 3.00 -10.59 -9.17
C ILE A 143 2.23 -11.02 -7.92
N TYR A 144 1.04 -11.59 -8.14
CA TYR A 144 0.32 -12.40 -7.18
C TYR A 144 0.80 -13.85 -7.38
N VAL A 145 1.70 -14.32 -6.52
CA VAL A 145 2.52 -15.51 -6.77
C VAL A 145 1.66 -16.75 -6.99
N ASP A 146 0.67 -17.02 -6.15
CA ASP A 146 -0.25 -18.17 -6.29
C ASP A 146 -0.91 -18.26 -7.68
N ARG A 147 -1.05 -17.12 -8.37
CA ARG A 147 -1.77 -17.00 -9.65
C ARG A 147 -0.85 -16.69 -10.84
N PHE A 148 0.46 -16.87 -10.71
CA PHE A 148 1.41 -16.50 -11.76
C PHE A 148 1.94 -17.71 -12.55
N CYS A 149 2.63 -18.63 -11.90
CA CYS A 149 3.17 -19.83 -12.52
C CYS A 149 3.55 -20.86 -11.45
N ASN A 150 3.11 -22.10 -11.59
CA ASN A 150 3.55 -23.21 -10.77
C ASN A 150 4.82 -23.82 -11.39
N GLY A 151 5.93 -23.72 -10.67
CA GLY A 151 7.24 -24.26 -11.08
C GLY A 151 7.66 -25.49 -10.30
N ASP A 152 7.11 -25.70 -9.09
CA ASP A 152 7.40 -26.83 -8.21
C ASP A 152 6.13 -27.38 -7.55
N PRO A 153 5.37 -28.27 -8.20
CA PRO A 153 4.14 -28.82 -7.64
C PRO A 153 4.30 -29.56 -6.30
N THR A 154 5.53 -29.79 -5.84
CA THR A 154 5.79 -30.45 -4.55
C THR A 154 5.55 -29.54 -3.36
N ASN A 155 5.49 -28.24 -3.57
CA ASN A 155 5.21 -27.25 -2.53
C ASN A 155 3.75 -26.80 -2.46
N ASP A 156 2.90 -27.27 -3.39
CA ASP A 156 1.49 -26.87 -3.47
C ASP A 156 0.75 -27.10 -2.14
N VAL A 157 -0.10 -26.14 -1.77
CA VAL A 157 -1.06 -26.33 -0.69
C VAL A 157 -2.03 -27.45 -1.07
N LEU A 158 -2.22 -28.40 -0.18
CA LEU A 158 -3.09 -29.55 -0.43
C LEU A 158 -4.53 -29.29 0.05
N THR A 159 -5.47 -30.00 -0.58
CA THR A 159 -6.85 -30.03 -0.08
C THR A 159 -6.87 -30.65 1.32
N ASN A 160 -7.58 -30.03 2.27
CA ASN A 160 -7.67 -30.44 3.68
C ASN A 160 -6.34 -30.31 4.46
N GLU A 161 -5.39 -29.49 4.01
CA GLU A 161 -4.13 -29.35 4.73
C GLU A 161 -4.32 -28.63 6.07
N TYR A 162 -5.21 -27.62 6.13
CA TYR A 162 -5.61 -26.90 7.36
C TYR A 162 -7.02 -26.31 7.20
N HIS A 163 -7.56 -25.77 8.30
CA HIS A 163 -8.85 -25.07 8.33
C HIS A 163 -8.64 -23.56 8.49
N TYR A 164 -9.24 -22.75 7.62
CA TYR A 164 -9.11 -21.30 7.64
C TYR A 164 -10.42 -20.64 7.22
N ILE A 165 -10.89 -19.62 7.98
CA ILE A 165 -12.13 -18.87 7.72
C ILE A 165 -13.30 -19.78 7.35
N GLY A 166 -13.66 -20.71 8.26
CA GLY A 166 -14.86 -21.55 8.18
C GLY A 166 -14.84 -22.68 7.16
N ALA A 167 -13.73 -22.92 6.45
CA ALA A 167 -13.56 -24.08 5.59
C ALA A 167 -12.08 -24.49 5.48
N LYS A 168 -11.78 -25.55 4.77
CA LYS A 168 -10.43 -26.06 4.60
C LYS A 168 -9.76 -25.48 3.35
N SER A 169 -8.42 -25.55 3.35
CA SER A 169 -7.62 -25.28 2.17
C SER A 169 -8.02 -26.20 1.03
N GLN A 170 -7.96 -25.69 -0.18
CA GLN A 170 -8.28 -26.42 -1.39
C GLN A 170 -7.23 -26.20 -2.47
N HIS A 171 -6.63 -27.28 -2.96
CA HIS A 171 -5.84 -27.26 -4.18
C HIS A 171 -6.75 -27.17 -5.41
N VAL A 172 -6.43 -26.31 -6.36
CA VAL A 172 -7.17 -26.10 -7.61
C VAL A 172 -6.39 -26.72 -8.76
N GLU A 173 -6.81 -27.90 -9.21
CA GLU A 173 -6.13 -28.62 -10.30
C GLU A 173 -6.28 -27.94 -11.67
N ASP A 174 -7.46 -27.35 -11.94
CA ASP A 174 -7.72 -26.64 -13.19
C ASP A 174 -7.29 -25.16 -13.08
N TRP A 175 -6.12 -24.85 -13.62
CA TRP A 175 -5.56 -23.49 -13.65
C TRP A 175 -6.51 -22.45 -14.29
N TYR A 176 -7.40 -22.85 -15.16
CA TYR A 176 -8.33 -21.97 -15.87
C TYR A 176 -9.69 -21.85 -15.18
N ARG A 177 -9.90 -22.55 -14.06
CA ARG A 177 -11.11 -22.38 -13.25
C ARG A 177 -11.24 -20.93 -12.76
N TYR A 178 -12.44 -20.36 -12.90
CA TYR A 178 -12.69 -19.03 -12.30
C TYR A 178 -12.61 -19.10 -10.77
N PRO A 179 -12.00 -18.09 -10.12
CA PRO A 179 -11.99 -17.99 -8.66
C PRO A 179 -13.41 -18.01 -8.06
N SER A 180 -13.56 -18.64 -6.91
CA SER A 180 -14.82 -18.60 -6.17
C SER A 180 -15.02 -17.25 -5.46
N SER A 181 -16.24 -16.98 -4.96
CA SER A 181 -16.54 -15.73 -4.25
C SER A 181 -15.81 -15.57 -2.91
N MET A 182 -15.32 -16.67 -2.33
CA MET A 182 -14.51 -16.73 -1.10
C MET A 182 -13.26 -17.56 -1.39
N ASP A 183 -12.46 -17.09 -2.32
CA ASP A 183 -11.34 -17.83 -2.91
C ASP A 183 -10.04 -17.78 -2.08
N VAL A 184 -10.05 -17.15 -0.91
CA VAL A 184 -8.86 -16.98 -0.05
C VAL A 184 -8.19 -18.29 0.36
N ARG A 185 -8.90 -19.42 0.21
CA ARG A 185 -8.44 -20.78 0.50
C ARG A 185 -8.22 -21.64 -0.73
N ASP A 186 -8.47 -21.10 -1.93
CA ASP A 186 -8.32 -21.78 -3.21
C ASP A 186 -6.92 -21.52 -3.75
N PHE A 187 -6.05 -22.50 -3.75
CA PHE A 187 -4.64 -22.38 -4.16
C PHE A 187 -4.44 -22.98 -5.54
N TYR A 188 -3.83 -22.20 -6.43
CA TYR A 188 -3.48 -22.61 -7.78
C TYR A 188 -2.01 -23.06 -7.91
N GLY A 189 -1.24 -22.93 -6.82
CA GLY A 189 0.11 -23.46 -6.73
C GLY A 189 1.18 -22.63 -7.42
N GLY A 190 0.92 -21.38 -7.78
CA GLY A 190 2.00 -20.49 -8.24
C GLY A 190 3.05 -20.28 -7.15
N ASP A 191 4.33 -20.26 -7.55
CA ASP A 191 5.46 -20.26 -6.64
C ASP A 191 6.66 -19.45 -7.16
N LEU A 192 7.69 -19.29 -6.33
CA LEU A 192 8.92 -18.58 -6.67
C LEU A 192 9.78 -19.33 -7.71
N GLN A 193 9.66 -20.65 -7.82
CA GLN A 193 10.31 -21.39 -8.89
C GLN A 193 9.65 -21.05 -10.23
N GLY A 194 8.33 -20.95 -10.28
CA GLY A 194 7.60 -20.51 -11.46
C GLY A 194 7.94 -19.07 -11.86
N VAL A 195 8.20 -18.20 -10.90
CA VAL A 195 8.73 -16.85 -11.18
C VAL A 195 10.10 -16.93 -11.83
N LEU A 196 11.02 -17.77 -11.32
CA LEU A 196 12.32 -18.00 -11.94
C LEU A 196 12.19 -18.51 -13.38
N ASP A 197 11.30 -19.45 -13.62
CA ASP A 197 11.08 -20.04 -14.93
C ASP A 197 10.50 -19.02 -15.94
N LYS A 198 9.93 -17.92 -15.43
CA LYS A 198 9.35 -16.82 -16.21
C LYS A 198 10.22 -15.56 -16.26
N MET A 199 11.44 -15.57 -15.73
CA MET A 199 12.32 -14.39 -15.73
C MET A 199 12.63 -13.88 -17.14
N ASP A 200 12.90 -14.77 -18.09
CA ASP A 200 13.16 -14.39 -19.48
C ASP A 200 11.93 -13.78 -20.16
N TYR A 201 10.73 -14.25 -19.80
CA TYR A 201 9.47 -13.65 -20.24
C TYR A 201 9.31 -12.22 -19.70
N LEU A 202 9.60 -11.99 -18.42
CA LEU A 202 9.51 -10.67 -17.79
C LEU A 202 10.53 -9.69 -18.39
N GLU A 203 11.75 -10.17 -18.66
CA GLU A 203 12.79 -9.39 -19.35
C GLU A 203 12.37 -9.01 -20.77
N GLN A 204 11.88 -9.97 -21.56
CA GLN A 204 11.40 -9.73 -22.95
C GLN A 204 10.18 -8.79 -22.97
N LEU A 205 9.34 -8.81 -21.94
CA LEU A 205 8.22 -7.89 -21.78
C LEU A 205 8.68 -6.46 -21.44
N GLY A 206 9.96 -6.28 -21.11
CA GLY A 206 10.55 -4.97 -20.77
C GLY A 206 10.22 -4.50 -19.35
N MET A 207 10.03 -5.43 -18.43
CA MET A 207 9.81 -5.08 -17.02
C MET A 207 11.12 -4.59 -16.37
N GLU A 208 11.03 -3.48 -15.67
CA GLU A 208 12.14 -2.87 -14.93
C GLU A 208 12.04 -3.15 -13.43
N VAL A 209 10.82 -3.44 -12.95
CA VAL A 209 10.55 -3.73 -11.54
C VAL A 209 9.52 -4.85 -11.42
N ILE A 210 9.79 -5.81 -10.55
CA ILE A 210 8.82 -6.79 -10.06
C ILE A 210 8.37 -6.34 -8.67
N TYR A 211 7.05 -6.19 -8.49
CA TYR A 211 6.43 -5.97 -7.19
C TYR A 211 5.72 -7.26 -6.77
N PHE A 212 6.22 -7.91 -5.74
CA PHE A 212 5.55 -9.09 -5.19
C PHE A 212 4.44 -8.69 -4.23
N ASN A 213 3.24 -9.27 -4.38
CA ASN A 213 2.29 -9.38 -3.27
C ASN A 213 2.99 -10.09 -2.09
N PRO A 214 2.46 -10.00 -0.87
CA PRO A 214 3.11 -10.59 0.29
C PRO A 214 3.55 -12.04 0.04
N LEU A 215 4.76 -12.39 0.50
CA LEU A 215 5.38 -13.71 0.34
C LEU A 215 5.56 -14.46 1.65
N PHE A 216 5.34 -13.78 2.77
CA PHE A 216 5.58 -14.33 4.09
C PHE A 216 4.59 -15.43 4.45
N VAL A 217 4.96 -16.31 5.39
CA VAL A 217 4.11 -17.42 5.82
C VAL A 217 2.71 -16.92 6.16
N SER A 218 1.70 -17.52 5.54
CA SER A 218 0.29 -17.10 5.69
C SER A 218 -0.67 -18.19 5.27
N PRO A 219 -1.82 -18.36 5.96
CA PRO A 219 -2.83 -19.36 5.61
C PRO A 219 -3.67 -18.97 4.40
N SER A 220 -3.65 -17.73 3.93
CA SER A 220 -4.38 -17.32 2.73
C SER A 220 -3.52 -17.39 1.47
N ASN A 221 -4.16 -17.55 0.32
CA ASN A 221 -3.48 -17.52 -0.97
C ASN A 221 -2.88 -16.15 -1.28
N HIS A 222 -3.53 -15.06 -0.84
CA HIS A 222 -3.07 -13.68 -1.03
C HIS A 222 -1.98 -13.22 -0.04
N LYS A 223 -1.79 -13.98 1.05
CA LYS A 223 -0.75 -13.80 2.09
C LYS A 223 -0.74 -12.47 2.84
N TYR A 224 -1.86 -11.71 2.79
CA TYR A 224 -2.03 -10.53 3.64
C TYR A 224 -2.31 -10.87 5.11
N ASP A 225 -2.60 -12.13 5.44
CA ASP A 225 -2.82 -12.63 6.80
C ASP A 225 -1.52 -13.25 7.35
N SER A 226 -0.50 -12.41 7.58
CA SER A 226 0.83 -12.90 7.94
C SER A 226 0.84 -13.71 9.23
N GLN A 227 1.31 -14.96 9.11
CA GLN A 227 1.55 -15.88 10.20
C GLN A 227 2.95 -15.70 10.78
N ASP A 228 3.95 -15.55 9.92
CA ASP A 228 5.33 -15.28 10.27
C ASP A 228 5.89 -14.20 9.33
N TYR A 229 6.46 -13.13 9.89
CA TYR A 229 7.06 -12.04 9.11
C TYR A 229 8.54 -12.25 8.80
N ASP A 230 9.17 -13.25 9.43
CA ASP A 230 10.62 -13.44 9.33
C ASP A 230 11.00 -14.32 8.13
N HIS A 231 10.07 -15.10 7.58
CA HIS A 231 10.35 -16.12 6.58
C HIS A 231 9.34 -16.14 5.44
N VAL A 232 9.84 -16.49 4.26
CA VAL A 232 9.01 -16.78 3.07
C VAL A 232 8.18 -18.04 3.30
N ASP A 233 6.92 -18.02 2.87
CA ASP A 233 6.02 -19.16 2.97
C ASP A 233 6.55 -20.36 2.13
N PRO A 234 6.79 -21.51 2.74
CA PRO A 234 7.27 -22.70 2.01
C PRO A 234 6.35 -23.17 0.89
N HIS A 235 5.05 -22.86 0.95
CA HIS A 235 4.11 -23.20 -0.12
C HIS A 235 4.30 -22.36 -1.39
N CYS A 236 4.93 -21.19 -1.31
CA CYS A 236 5.41 -20.49 -2.50
C CYS A 236 6.95 -20.48 -2.60
N GLY A 237 7.62 -21.07 -1.62
CA GLY A 237 9.06 -21.20 -1.52
C GLY A 237 9.57 -22.61 -1.85
N LYS A 238 10.23 -23.25 -0.86
CA LYS A 238 10.77 -24.59 -1.02
C LYS A 238 10.48 -25.44 0.21
N ILE A 239 9.81 -26.58 0.00
CA ILE A 239 9.62 -27.60 1.03
C ILE A 239 10.69 -28.67 0.86
N VAL A 240 11.51 -28.88 1.89
CA VAL A 240 12.58 -29.91 1.94
C VAL A 240 12.22 -31.03 2.91
N LYS A 241 11.41 -30.73 3.92
CA LYS A 241 10.82 -31.70 4.82
C LYS A 241 9.31 -31.67 4.68
N ASP A 242 8.73 -32.81 4.27
CA ASP A 242 7.29 -32.97 4.11
C ASP A 242 6.83 -34.24 4.81
N GLY A 243 5.58 -34.22 5.31
CA GLY A 243 4.99 -35.36 6.01
C GLY A 243 3.91 -34.93 6.98
N GLY A 244 3.40 -35.88 7.71
CA GLY A 244 2.26 -35.66 8.59
C GLY A 244 0.91 -35.88 7.88
N ARG A 245 -0.16 -35.94 8.66
CA ARG A 245 -1.51 -36.15 8.14
C ARG A 245 -2.16 -34.85 7.67
N LEU A 246 -3.14 -34.99 6.82
CA LEU A 246 -4.12 -33.96 6.49
C LEU A 246 -5.27 -33.99 7.50
N LEU A 247 -6.06 -32.92 7.58
CA LEU A 247 -7.28 -32.93 8.38
C LEU A 247 -8.35 -33.85 7.74
N GLU A 248 -9.05 -34.62 8.57
CA GLU A 248 -10.24 -35.32 8.15
C GLU A 248 -11.38 -34.35 7.82
N ASP A 249 -12.35 -34.74 7.00
CA ASP A 249 -13.41 -33.84 6.50
C ASP A 249 -14.20 -33.13 7.60
N TRP A 250 -14.34 -33.73 8.77
CA TRP A 250 -15.03 -33.17 9.92
C TRP A 250 -14.15 -32.37 10.89
N GLU A 251 -12.81 -32.46 10.77
CA GLU A 251 -11.88 -31.77 11.67
C GLU A 251 -11.74 -30.29 11.31
N THR A 252 -11.72 -29.44 12.34
CA THR A 252 -11.49 -27.98 12.21
C THR A 252 -10.37 -27.49 13.13
N ASP A 253 -9.79 -28.37 13.96
CA ASP A 253 -8.73 -28.04 14.90
C ASP A 253 -7.36 -28.14 14.21
N ASN A 254 -6.73 -27.00 14.01
CA ASN A 254 -5.43 -26.91 13.34
C ASN A 254 -4.26 -27.48 14.15
N THR A 255 -4.43 -27.76 15.44
CA THR A 255 -3.43 -28.51 16.22
C THR A 255 -3.20 -29.92 15.67
N HIS A 256 -4.12 -30.42 14.86
CA HIS A 256 -4.04 -31.71 14.17
C HIS A 256 -3.59 -31.61 12.71
N ALA A 257 -3.32 -30.41 12.21
CA ALA A 257 -2.84 -30.17 10.84
C ALA A 257 -1.34 -30.44 10.72
N ASP A 258 -0.92 -31.68 11.04
CA ASP A 258 0.51 -32.05 11.20
C ASP A 258 1.35 -31.65 9.99
N ARG A 259 0.82 -31.83 8.78
CA ARG A 259 1.55 -31.50 7.55
C ARG A 259 1.75 -29.99 7.39
N TYR A 260 0.69 -29.21 7.57
CA TYR A 260 0.76 -27.74 7.53
C TYR A 260 1.76 -27.21 8.57
N ILE A 261 1.64 -27.73 9.79
CA ILE A 261 2.53 -27.34 10.89
C ILE A 261 4.01 -27.67 10.56
N LEU A 262 4.28 -28.86 10.02
CA LEU A 262 5.63 -29.25 9.60
C LEU A 262 6.14 -28.32 8.49
N ARG A 263 5.34 -28.11 7.45
CA ARG A 263 5.71 -27.30 6.29
C ARG A 263 6.03 -25.85 6.67
N THR A 264 5.20 -25.25 7.55
CA THR A 264 5.26 -23.79 7.85
C THR A 264 6.07 -23.42 9.10
N THR A 265 6.56 -24.39 9.87
CA THR A 265 7.30 -24.13 11.13
C THR A 265 8.65 -24.84 11.23
N ASP A 266 8.99 -25.74 10.32
CA ASP A 266 10.32 -26.38 10.30
C ASP A 266 11.36 -25.42 9.73
N SER A 267 12.45 -25.20 10.47
CA SER A 267 13.48 -24.22 10.11
C SER A 267 14.15 -24.54 8.77
N GLU A 268 14.30 -25.81 8.39
CA GLU A 268 14.92 -26.16 7.10
C GLU A 268 14.03 -25.76 5.92
N ASN A 269 12.70 -25.87 6.05
CA ASN A 269 11.74 -25.39 5.05
C ASN A 269 11.75 -23.88 4.95
N LEU A 270 11.73 -23.18 6.09
CA LEU A 270 11.74 -21.72 6.16
C LEU A 270 13.02 -21.16 5.51
N GLU A 271 14.21 -21.65 5.94
CA GLU A 271 15.48 -21.22 5.37
C GLU A 271 15.64 -21.60 3.88
N ALA A 272 15.11 -22.74 3.44
CA ALA A 272 15.17 -23.13 2.03
C ALA A 272 14.32 -22.17 1.17
N SER A 273 13.20 -21.72 1.70
CA SER A 273 12.31 -20.75 1.05
C SER A 273 12.94 -19.36 0.94
N ASP A 274 13.59 -18.91 2.02
CA ASP A 274 14.35 -17.64 2.01
C ASP A 274 15.48 -17.68 0.99
N ARG A 275 16.23 -18.78 0.94
CA ARG A 275 17.30 -18.96 -0.08
C ARG A 275 16.74 -18.94 -1.50
N LEU A 276 15.54 -19.45 -1.73
CA LEU A 276 14.92 -19.39 -3.05
C LEU A 276 14.54 -17.95 -3.42
N LEU A 277 14.01 -17.16 -2.48
CA LEU A 277 13.73 -15.74 -2.72
C LEU A 277 15.01 -14.96 -3.04
N ILE A 278 16.09 -15.20 -2.29
CA ILE A 278 17.40 -14.58 -2.59
C ILE A 278 17.80 -14.88 -4.03
N ARG A 279 17.68 -16.14 -4.46
CA ARG A 279 17.99 -16.54 -5.84
C ARG A 279 17.11 -15.83 -6.87
N VAL A 280 15.81 -15.66 -6.59
CA VAL A 280 14.87 -14.90 -7.45
C VAL A 280 15.35 -13.45 -7.60
N ILE A 281 15.72 -12.82 -6.49
CA ILE A 281 16.22 -11.44 -6.47
C ILE A 281 17.52 -11.32 -7.27
N GLU A 282 18.47 -12.24 -7.08
CA GLU A 282 19.72 -12.26 -7.82
C GLU A 282 19.52 -12.44 -9.34
N GLU A 283 18.62 -13.33 -9.75
CA GLU A 283 18.31 -13.55 -11.17
C GLU A 283 17.59 -12.35 -11.80
N ALA A 284 16.72 -11.66 -11.05
CA ALA A 284 16.10 -10.41 -11.46
C ALA A 284 17.17 -9.31 -11.64
N HIS A 285 18.04 -9.14 -10.66
CA HIS A 285 19.11 -8.13 -10.69
C HIS A 285 20.11 -8.35 -11.83
N LYS A 286 20.46 -9.60 -12.17
CA LYS A 286 21.30 -9.91 -13.35
C LYS A 286 20.70 -9.40 -14.66
N ARG A 287 19.39 -9.28 -14.73
CA ARG A 287 18.63 -8.76 -15.89
C ARG A 287 18.32 -7.27 -15.78
N GLY A 288 18.83 -6.60 -14.73
CA GLY A 288 18.52 -5.18 -14.46
C GLY A 288 17.10 -4.94 -13.91
N ILE A 289 16.39 -5.99 -13.52
CA ILE A 289 15.04 -5.91 -12.95
C ILE A 289 15.17 -5.78 -11.43
N ARG A 290 14.53 -4.74 -10.86
CA ARG A 290 14.47 -4.53 -9.40
C ARG A 290 13.33 -5.30 -8.78
N VAL A 291 13.42 -5.56 -7.49
CA VAL A 291 12.40 -6.29 -6.73
C VAL A 291 11.89 -5.42 -5.59
N ILE A 292 10.57 -5.36 -5.44
CA ILE A 292 9.87 -4.74 -4.30
C ILE A 292 9.06 -5.84 -3.62
N LEU A 293 9.17 -5.92 -2.29
CA LEU A 293 8.39 -6.82 -1.45
C LEU A 293 7.28 -6.05 -0.74
N ASP A 294 6.06 -6.61 -0.75
CA ASP A 294 4.92 -6.06 -0.01
C ASP A 294 5.03 -6.44 1.48
N GLY A 295 5.02 -5.45 2.34
CA GLY A 295 5.05 -5.63 3.78
C GLY A 295 3.70 -5.30 4.42
N VAL A 296 3.08 -6.30 5.06
CA VAL A 296 1.79 -6.15 5.74
C VAL A 296 2.01 -5.66 7.17
N PHE A 297 2.05 -4.33 7.37
CA PHE A 297 2.37 -3.73 8.68
C PHE A 297 1.15 -3.24 9.45
N ASN A 298 -0.03 -3.28 8.83
CA ASN A 298 -1.27 -2.77 9.43
C ASN A 298 -1.92 -3.77 10.40
N HIS A 299 -1.79 -5.06 10.12
CA HIS A 299 -2.36 -6.17 10.89
C HIS A 299 -1.56 -7.45 10.67
N CYS A 300 -1.75 -8.44 11.51
CA CYS A 300 -1.26 -9.80 11.29
C CYS A 300 -2.42 -10.78 11.13
N GLY A 301 -2.14 -12.00 10.69
CA GLY A 301 -3.15 -13.07 10.56
C GLY A 301 -3.54 -13.67 11.91
N SER A 302 -4.68 -14.36 11.94
CA SER A 302 -5.13 -15.14 13.12
C SER A 302 -4.18 -16.30 13.46
N PHE A 303 -3.40 -16.78 12.49
CA PHE A 303 -2.37 -17.81 12.65
C PHE A 303 -1.03 -17.26 13.13
N ASN A 304 -0.93 -15.95 13.32
CA ASN A 304 0.35 -15.30 13.61
C ASN A 304 1.03 -15.88 14.85
N LYS A 305 2.35 -16.12 14.75
CA LYS A 305 3.14 -16.76 15.80
C LYS A 305 3.20 -15.98 17.11
N TRP A 306 3.04 -14.65 17.06
CA TRP A 306 3.01 -13.83 18.27
C TRP A 306 1.67 -13.93 19.01
N LEU A 307 0.58 -14.15 18.26
CA LEU A 307 -0.74 -14.40 18.82
C LEU A 307 -0.91 -15.88 19.21
N ASP A 308 -0.55 -16.79 18.31
CA ASP A 308 -0.70 -18.24 18.36
C ASP A 308 -2.12 -18.71 18.75
N ARG A 309 -3.12 -18.08 18.15
CA ARG A 309 -4.52 -18.44 18.37
C ARG A 309 -4.83 -19.89 17.96
N GLU A 310 -4.21 -20.35 16.89
CA GLU A 310 -4.39 -21.69 16.35
C GLU A 310 -3.54 -22.74 17.07
N ARG A 311 -2.69 -22.33 18.02
CA ARG A 311 -1.85 -23.19 18.87
C ARG A 311 -0.86 -24.06 18.08
N ILE A 312 -0.46 -23.61 16.92
CA ILE A 312 0.49 -24.33 16.06
C ILE A 312 1.94 -24.15 16.48
N TYR A 313 2.24 -23.14 17.30
CA TYR A 313 3.56 -22.87 17.86
C TYR A 313 3.67 -23.29 19.34
N GLU A 314 2.54 -23.58 19.99
CA GLU A 314 2.52 -23.98 21.38
C GLU A 314 3.42 -25.21 21.63
N ASN A 315 4.29 -25.10 22.59
CA ASN A 315 5.24 -26.15 22.97
C ASN A 315 6.30 -26.53 21.90
N LYS A 316 6.48 -25.71 20.86
CA LYS A 316 7.55 -25.93 19.88
C LYS A 316 8.88 -25.31 20.34
N PRO A 317 9.99 -26.04 20.23
CA PRO A 317 11.31 -25.47 20.52
C PRO A 317 11.61 -24.26 19.63
N GLY A 318 12.13 -23.19 20.23
CA GLY A 318 12.50 -21.96 19.52
C GLY A 318 11.38 -20.92 19.38
N TYR A 319 10.17 -21.23 19.86
CA TYR A 319 9.06 -20.27 19.87
C TYR A 319 8.64 -19.93 21.29
N GLU A 320 8.38 -18.65 21.53
CA GLU A 320 7.79 -18.16 22.76
C GLU A 320 6.28 -18.44 22.78
N LYS A 321 5.68 -18.44 23.97
CA LYS A 321 4.22 -18.57 24.08
C LYS A 321 3.51 -17.39 23.42
N GLY A 322 2.52 -17.69 22.58
CA GLY A 322 1.70 -16.68 21.97
C GLY A 322 0.85 -15.88 22.95
N ALA A 323 0.50 -14.67 22.56
CA ALA A 323 -0.29 -13.75 23.39
C ALA A 323 -1.73 -14.25 23.64
N TYR A 324 -2.28 -15.12 22.79
CA TYR A 324 -3.60 -15.73 23.00
C TYR A 324 -3.60 -16.84 24.05
N ILE A 325 -2.43 -17.42 24.31
CA ILE A 325 -2.25 -18.56 25.20
C ILE A 325 -1.96 -18.10 26.64
N SER A 326 -1.24 -16.98 26.82
CA SER A 326 -0.80 -16.54 28.13
C SER A 326 -0.69 -15.04 28.25
N GLU A 327 -1.18 -14.49 29.36
CA GLU A 327 -0.95 -13.07 29.76
C GLU A 327 0.55 -12.76 29.99
N ASP A 328 1.36 -13.77 30.33
CA ASP A 328 2.80 -13.63 30.52
C ASP A 328 3.58 -13.71 29.19
N SER A 329 2.90 -13.76 28.06
CA SER A 329 3.55 -13.78 26.75
C SER A 329 4.36 -12.50 26.53
N PRO A 330 5.59 -12.58 25.99
CA PRO A 330 6.36 -11.39 25.61
C PRO A 330 5.69 -10.56 24.52
N TYR A 331 4.70 -11.14 23.85
CA TYR A 331 3.91 -10.51 22.78
C TYR A 331 2.57 -9.96 23.25
N HIS A 332 2.21 -10.09 24.55
CA HIS A 332 0.90 -9.70 25.06
C HIS A 332 0.57 -8.24 24.72
N ASP A 333 1.51 -7.33 24.92
CA ASP A 333 1.32 -5.90 24.68
C ASP A 333 1.28 -5.51 23.19
N TYR A 334 1.46 -6.46 22.27
CA TYR A 334 1.29 -6.23 20.83
C TYR A 334 -0.19 -6.19 20.42
N PHE A 335 -1.08 -6.68 21.27
CA PHE A 335 -2.51 -6.84 21.01
C PHE A 335 -3.35 -6.16 22.08
N SER A 336 -4.52 -5.67 21.67
CA SER A 336 -5.50 -5.09 22.61
C SER A 336 -6.50 -6.16 23.03
N PHE A 337 -6.34 -6.71 24.22
CA PHE A 337 -7.28 -7.67 24.80
C PHE A 337 -8.33 -6.97 25.66
N HIS A 338 -9.58 -7.44 25.60
CA HIS A 338 -10.73 -6.86 26.31
C HIS A 338 -11.19 -7.68 27.52
N ASP A 339 -10.78 -8.93 27.62
CA ASP A 339 -11.26 -9.85 28.64
C ASP A 339 -10.16 -10.82 29.09
N ASN A 340 -9.32 -10.33 29.98
CA ASN A 340 -8.20 -11.10 30.53
C ASN A 340 -8.67 -12.28 31.44
N ASN A 341 -9.94 -12.29 31.87
CA ASN A 341 -10.48 -13.42 32.65
C ASN A 341 -10.71 -14.70 31.83
N ARG A 342 -10.51 -14.61 30.52
CA ARG A 342 -10.70 -15.75 29.59
C ARG A 342 -9.41 -16.43 29.16
N PHE A 343 -8.27 -16.03 29.70
CA PHE A 343 -7.03 -16.77 29.50
C PHE A 343 -7.06 -18.11 30.29
N PRO A 344 -6.41 -19.14 29.74
CA PRO A 344 -5.86 -19.25 28.40
C PRO A 344 -6.93 -19.59 27.34
N TYR A 345 -6.59 -19.38 26.07
CA TYR A 345 -7.28 -19.88 24.88
C TYR A 345 -8.62 -19.25 24.49
N ASN A 346 -9.09 -18.25 25.22
CA ASN A 346 -10.38 -17.63 24.89
C ASN A 346 -10.47 -16.12 25.19
N PRO A 347 -9.36 -15.34 25.17
CA PRO A 347 -9.47 -13.91 25.31
C PRO A 347 -10.10 -13.28 24.07
N THR A 348 -10.83 -12.19 24.27
CA THR A 348 -11.30 -11.35 23.15
C THR A 348 -10.31 -10.24 22.87
N TYR A 349 -10.07 -9.93 21.60
CA TYR A 349 -9.13 -8.89 21.17
C TYR A 349 -9.71 -8.06 20.04
N ASP A 350 -9.09 -6.90 19.78
CA ASP A 350 -9.48 -6.02 18.67
C ASP A 350 -9.09 -6.63 17.33
N GLY A 351 -10.08 -6.84 16.47
CA GLY A 351 -9.90 -7.27 15.08
C GLY A 351 -9.89 -6.09 14.11
N TRP A 352 -9.15 -6.21 13.02
CA TRP A 352 -9.14 -5.22 11.96
C TRP A 352 -10.45 -5.28 11.17
N TRP A 353 -11.21 -4.14 11.15
CA TRP A 353 -12.50 -4.00 10.45
C TRP A 353 -13.53 -5.08 10.78
N GLY A 354 -13.48 -5.64 12.00
CA GLY A 354 -14.38 -6.72 12.41
C GLY A 354 -14.02 -8.11 11.86
N HIS A 355 -12.84 -8.24 11.25
CA HIS A 355 -12.25 -9.53 10.91
C HIS A 355 -11.49 -10.11 12.10
N ASP A 356 -11.31 -11.42 12.12
CA ASP A 356 -10.53 -12.15 13.13
C ASP A 356 -9.01 -11.90 13.04
N THR A 357 -8.59 -10.98 12.17
CA THR A 357 -7.20 -10.55 12.01
C THR A 357 -6.88 -9.49 13.04
N PRO A 358 -5.97 -9.74 13.99
CA PRO A 358 -5.69 -8.80 15.06
C PRO A 358 -4.94 -7.57 14.55
N VAL A 359 -5.28 -6.41 15.14
CA VAL A 359 -4.59 -5.14 14.88
C VAL A 359 -3.34 -5.06 15.74
N SER A 360 -2.20 -4.90 15.12
CA SER A 360 -0.90 -4.72 15.76
C SER A 360 -0.41 -3.29 15.55
N TYR A 361 -1.05 -2.28 16.20
CA TYR A 361 -0.74 -0.87 15.93
C TYR A 361 0.48 -0.32 16.67
N THR A 362 0.90 -0.92 17.76
CA THR A 362 1.71 -0.16 18.72
C THR A 362 3.20 -0.46 18.68
N HIS A 363 3.66 -1.57 18.11
CA HIS A 363 5.07 -1.98 18.25
C HIS A 363 5.74 -2.61 17.03
N LEU A 364 5.15 -2.55 15.82
CA LEU A 364 5.91 -2.85 14.61
C LEU A 364 6.85 -1.67 14.28
N THR A 365 7.77 -1.38 15.18
CA THR A 365 9.03 -0.75 14.76
C THR A 365 9.82 -1.84 14.07
N LEU A 366 9.54 -2.01 12.78
CA LEU A 366 10.42 -2.78 11.92
C LEU A 366 11.85 -2.29 12.10
N PRO A 367 12.84 -3.19 12.17
CA PRO A 367 14.20 -2.79 11.98
C PRO A 367 14.24 -2.08 10.60
N THR A 368 14.49 -0.78 10.62
CA THR A 368 14.55 0.08 9.43
C THR A 368 15.77 -0.19 8.56
N LYS A 369 16.31 -1.40 8.59
CA LYS A 369 17.42 -1.89 7.78
C LYS A 369 17.13 -3.31 7.31
N LEU A 370 16.32 -3.40 6.26
CA LEU A 370 16.53 -4.45 5.25
C LEU A 370 17.61 -3.91 4.30
N GLU A 371 18.85 -4.05 4.68
CA GLU A 371 19.96 -3.99 3.73
C GLU A 371 19.97 -5.35 3.00
N VAL A 372 19.42 -5.35 1.78
CA VAL A 372 19.62 -6.42 0.81
C VAL A 372 20.75 -6.02 -0.13
#